data_758082db51b2eccebd27d86dfff20315
#
_entry.id   758082db51b2eccebd27d86dfff20315
#
_cell.length_a   1.000
_cell.length_b   1.000
_cell.length_c   1.000
_cell.angle_alpha   90.00
_cell.angle_beta   90.00
_cell.angle_gamma   90.00
#
_symmetry.space_group_name_H-M   'P 1'
#
loop_
_entity.id
_entity.type
_entity.pdbx_description
1 polymer ?
#
loop_
_entity_poly.entity_id
_entity_poly.type
_entity_poly.pdbx_seq_one_letter_code
_entity_poly.pdbx_strand_id
1 'polypeptide(L)'
;NKESKYSPMAKEWYRLLDGMYEENCNISPVSFYKTSMIIANQNDIEFGFYNQNDVQEFLVFFIDSLHESLCKKVGINITGSIKNDLDKIAFECMTKWKEYFKNCYSKIIELFYGQMASFIDVEGEIKSRTYNPICFFALPIANKKDITLYDCFELFTAPELLNGDNKWFNDKDNKYYEANKRTVFWKFPNVLIISFKRFNN
;
A
#
# COMPACT_ATOMS: atom_id res chain seq x y z
N ASN A 1 19.76 -16.63 13.80
CA ASN A 1 18.87 -15.86 12.93
C ASN A 1 19.59 -15.61 11.61
N LYS A 2 19.03 -16.14 10.52
CA LYS A 2 19.56 -15.86 9.19
C LYS A 2 19.22 -14.40 8.87
N GLU A 3 20.23 -13.59 8.58
CA GLU A 3 20.05 -12.18 8.24
C GLU A 3 19.18 -12.08 6.98
N SER A 4 18.20 -11.16 6.95
CA SER A 4 17.35 -10.96 5.79
C SER A 4 18.18 -10.50 4.58
N LYS A 5 17.85 -10.96 3.38
CA LYS A 5 18.49 -10.48 2.13
C LYS A 5 18.35 -8.95 1.92
N TYR A 6 17.40 -8.34 2.60
CA TYR A 6 17.17 -6.89 2.58
C TYR A 6 17.95 -6.12 3.67
N SER A 7 18.59 -6.80 4.61
CA SER A 7 19.36 -6.15 5.69
C SER A 7 20.41 -5.13 5.20
N PRO A 8 21.09 -5.34 4.05
CA PRO A 8 22.01 -4.34 3.53
C PRO A 8 21.34 -2.99 3.20
N MET A 9 20.07 -2.99 2.72
CA MET A 9 19.31 -1.77 2.46
C MET A 9 19.13 -0.94 3.74
N ALA A 10 18.68 -1.56 4.82
CA ALA A 10 18.48 -0.86 6.09
C ALA A 10 19.80 -0.33 6.68
N LYS A 11 20.90 -1.07 6.53
CA LYS A 11 22.23 -0.65 6.99
C LYS A 11 22.74 0.57 6.21
N GLU A 12 22.64 0.56 4.89
CA GLU A 12 23.08 1.68 4.05
C GLU A 12 22.19 2.90 4.23
N TRP A 13 20.88 2.69 4.42
CA TRP A 13 19.96 3.77 4.77
C TRP A 13 20.32 4.42 6.11
N TYR A 14 20.60 3.62 7.14
CA TYR A 14 21.03 4.13 8.43
C TYR A 14 22.32 4.95 8.32
N ARG A 15 23.33 4.43 7.60
CA ARG A 15 24.59 5.16 7.37
C ARG A 15 24.39 6.48 6.63
N LEU A 16 23.51 6.49 5.62
CA LEU A 16 23.18 7.70 4.87
C LEU A 16 22.51 8.72 5.77
N LEU A 17 21.53 8.31 6.59
CA LEU A 17 20.86 9.18 7.56
C LEU A 17 21.86 9.75 8.59
N ASP A 18 22.65 8.87 9.20
CA ASP A 18 23.65 9.26 10.21
C ASP A 18 24.57 10.37 9.68
N GLY A 19 25.12 10.15 8.48
CA GLY A 19 25.92 11.14 7.83
C GLY A 19 25.18 12.44 7.45
N MET A 20 23.88 12.37 7.06
CA MET A 20 23.09 13.57 6.72
C MET A 20 22.82 14.48 7.92
N TYR A 21 22.92 13.96 9.15
CA TYR A 21 22.74 14.73 10.38
C TYR A 21 24.06 15.22 10.98
N GLU A 22 25.22 14.88 10.39
CA GLU A 22 26.51 15.45 10.78
C GLU A 22 26.63 16.91 10.32
N GLU A 23 27.25 17.76 11.17
CA GLU A 23 27.47 19.14 10.82
C GLU A 23 28.53 19.28 9.72
N ASN A 24 28.28 20.18 8.77
CA ASN A 24 29.23 20.57 7.69
C ASN A 24 29.73 19.40 6.82
N CYS A 25 28.84 18.42 6.55
CA CYS A 25 29.22 17.26 5.76
C CYS A 25 28.64 17.32 4.34
N ASN A 26 29.44 16.82 3.36
CA ASN A 26 29.00 16.51 2.01
C ASN A 26 28.84 15.00 1.88
N ILE A 27 27.64 14.51 1.62
CA ILE A 27 27.37 13.09 1.50
C ILE A 27 27.09 12.71 0.06
N SER A 28 27.73 11.62 -0.35
CA SER A 28 27.44 10.96 -1.61
C SER A 28 26.65 9.67 -1.34
N PRO A 29 25.40 9.51 -1.84
CA PRO A 29 24.57 8.33 -1.58
C PRO A 29 24.96 7.12 -2.44
N VAL A 30 26.20 7.04 -2.94
CA VAL A 30 26.64 6.00 -3.90
C VAL A 30 26.50 4.61 -3.34
N SER A 31 26.85 4.36 -2.06
CA SER A 31 26.71 3.04 -1.45
C SER A 31 25.26 2.62 -1.31
N PHE A 32 24.41 3.53 -0.83
CA PHE A 32 22.97 3.30 -0.76
C PHE A 32 22.36 3.01 -2.14
N TYR A 33 22.72 3.82 -3.15
CA TYR A 33 22.26 3.62 -4.53
C TYR A 33 22.67 2.25 -5.08
N LYS A 34 23.95 1.87 -4.98
CA LYS A 34 24.43 0.56 -5.46
C LYS A 34 23.73 -0.60 -4.76
N THR A 35 23.58 -0.51 -3.45
CA THR A 35 22.86 -1.53 -2.66
C THR A 35 21.41 -1.65 -3.07
N SER A 36 20.72 -0.53 -3.30
CA SER A 36 19.35 -0.51 -3.80
C SER A 36 19.22 -1.21 -5.14
N MET A 37 20.13 -0.95 -6.09
CA MET A 37 20.12 -1.60 -7.40
C MET A 37 20.39 -3.12 -7.32
N ILE A 38 21.33 -3.53 -6.46
CA ILE A 38 21.63 -4.96 -6.26
C ILE A 38 20.40 -5.68 -5.71
N ILE A 39 19.74 -5.11 -4.70
CA ILE A 39 18.56 -5.72 -4.08
C ILE A 39 17.37 -5.71 -5.07
N ALA A 40 17.18 -4.64 -5.82
CA ALA A 40 16.14 -4.56 -6.86
C ALA A 40 16.30 -5.69 -7.89
N ASN A 41 17.50 -5.84 -8.45
CA ASN A 41 17.80 -6.90 -9.42
C ASN A 41 17.60 -8.32 -8.86
N GLN A 42 17.89 -8.54 -7.56
CA GLN A 42 17.61 -9.82 -6.89
C GLN A 42 16.11 -10.12 -6.72
N ASN A 43 15.25 -9.16 -6.97
CA ASN A 43 13.80 -9.26 -6.91
C ASN A 43 13.12 -9.02 -8.26
N ASP A 44 13.86 -9.14 -9.36
CA ASP A 44 13.38 -8.95 -10.73
C ASP A 44 12.76 -7.55 -10.95
N ILE A 45 13.22 -6.54 -10.20
CA ILE A 45 12.85 -5.14 -10.36
C ILE A 45 13.97 -4.43 -11.11
N GLU A 46 13.68 -3.93 -12.31
CA GLU A 46 14.66 -3.24 -13.14
C GLU A 46 14.59 -1.72 -12.92
N PHE A 47 15.52 -1.18 -12.14
CA PHE A 47 15.81 0.24 -12.16
C PHE A 47 17.00 0.51 -13.09
N GLY A 48 16.79 1.33 -14.11
CA GLY A 48 17.84 1.65 -15.09
C GLY A 48 18.93 2.51 -14.47
N PHE A 49 20.20 2.09 -14.66
CA PHE A 49 21.37 2.96 -14.42
C PHE A 49 21.33 4.10 -15.42
N TYR A 50 21.36 5.35 -14.97
CA TYR A 50 21.30 6.56 -15.80
C TYR A 50 20.00 6.81 -16.56
N ASN A 51 18.96 6.02 -16.34
CA ASN A 51 17.63 6.24 -16.87
C ASN A 51 16.73 6.94 -15.85
N GLN A 52 15.68 7.57 -16.35
CA GLN A 52 14.59 8.05 -15.49
C GLN A 52 13.81 6.86 -14.96
N ASN A 53 13.62 6.80 -13.66
CA ASN A 53 12.82 5.78 -12.99
C ASN A 53 11.62 6.44 -12.31
N ASP A 54 10.52 5.69 -12.14
CA ASP A 54 9.36 6.17 -11.41
C ASP A 54 9.68 6.24 -9.90
N VAL A 55 9.54 7.43 -9.33
CA VAL A 55 9.80 7.66 -7.91
C VAL A 55 8.81 6.90 -7.03
N GLN A 56 7.58 6.68 -7.48
CA GLN A 56 6.57 5.91 -6.74
C GLN A 56 7.00 4.45 -6.65
N GLU A 57 7.43 3.87 -7.76
CA GLU A 57 7.90 2.49 -7.81
C GLU A 57 9.13 2.31 -6.89
N PHE A 58 10.08 3.24 -6.94
CA PHE A 58 11.24 3.22 -6.05
C PHE A 58 10.84 3.35 -4.58
N LEU A 59 9.92 4.24 -4.22
CA LEU A 59 9.47 4.42 -2.83
C LEU A 59 8.78 3.18 -2.27
N VAL A 60 7.92 2.53 -3.06
CA VAL A 60 7.27 1.27 -2.66
C VAL A 60 8.32 0.20 -2.43
N PHE A 61 9.21 -0.02 -3.39
CA PHE A 61 10.32 -0.96 -3.26
C PHE A 61 11.19 -0.68 -2.02
N PHE A 62 11.50 0.58 -1.75
CA PHE A 62 12.32 0.98 -0.62
C PHE A 62 11.63 0.70 0.72
N ILE A 63 10.35 1.09 0.86
CA ILE A 63 9.54 0.85 2.07
C ILE A 63 9.40 -0.66 2.32
N ASP A 64 9.12 -1.45 1.30
CA ASP A 64 9.02 -2.90 1.40
C ASP A 64 10.37 -3.53 1.78
N SER A 65 11.47 -3.05 1.22
CA SER A 65 12.81 -3.51 1.58
C SER A 65 13.15 -3.23 3.05
N LEU A 66 12.78 -2.05 3.57
CA LEU A 66 12.92 -1.73 4.99
C LEU A 66 12.03 -2.61 5.86
N HIS A 67 10.78 -2.83 5.43
CA HIS A 67 9.86 -3.74 6.11
C HIS A 67 10.45 -5.15 6.22
N GLU A 68 10.86 -5.75 5.12
CA GLU A 68 11.43 -7.10 5.05
C GLU A 68 12.75 -7.24 5.83
N SER A 69 13.52 -6.15 5.97
CA SER A 69 14.76 -6.16 6.77
C SER A 69 14.50 -6.17 8.27
N LEU A 70 13.36 -5.60 8.71
CA LEU A 70 13.04 -5.37 10.13
C LEU A 70 11.93 -6.28 10.65
N CYS A 71 11.26 -7.02 9.78
CA CYS A 71 10.06 -7.76 10.13
C CYS A 71 10.34 -8.97 11.02
N LYS A 72 9.35 -9.29 11.83
CA LYS A 72 9.35 -10.42 12.77
C LYS A 72 8.00 -11.13 12.72
N LYS A 73 8.01 -12.42 12.96
CA LYS A 73 6.79 -13.18 13.23
C LYS A 73 6.16 -12.71 14.54
N VAL A 74 4.86 -12.38 14.51
CA VAL A 74 4.12 -11.89 15.69
C VAL A 74 2.85 -12.68 15.91
N GLY A 75 2.42 -12.75 17.18
CA GLY A 75 1.09 -13.23 17.55
C GLY A 75 0.10 -12.07 17.53
N ILE A 76 -0.82 -12.06 16.57
CA ILE A 76 -1.92 -11.07 16.50
C ILE A 76 -3.18 -11.75 17.03
N ASN A 77 -3.70 -11.27 18.16
CA ASN A 77 -4.96 -11.74 18.73
C ASN A 77 -6.06 -10.73 18.44
N ILE A 78 -7.18 -11.24 17.93
CA ILE A 78 -8.39 -10.45 17.71
C ILE A 78 -9.33 -10.74 18.88
N THR A 79 -9.70 -9.71 19.63
CA THR A 79 -10.57 -9.82 20.81
C THR A 79 -11.82 -8.97 20.60
N GLY A 80 -12.90 -9.31 21.30
CA GLY A 80 -14.18 -8.62 21.21
C GLY A 80 -15.32 -9.58 20.82
N SER A 81 -16.53 -9.02 20.69
CA SER A 81 -17.73 -9.76 20.27
C SER A 81 -18.43 -9.03 19.12
N ILE A 82 -18.93 -9.77 18.16
CA ILE A 82 -19.70 -9.24 17.02
C ILE A 82 -21.13 -9.00 17.48
N LYS A 83 -21.56 -7.73 17.47
CA LYS A 83 -22.91 -7.32 17.88
C LYS A 83 -23.76 -6.76 16.74
N ASN A 84 -23.11 -6.30 15.68
CA ASN A 84 -23.74 -5.68 14.52
C ASN A 84 -22.91 -5.90 13.23
N ASP A 85 -23.40 -5.42 12.11
CA ASP A 85 -22.74 -5.58 10.81
C ASP A 85 -21.38 -4.83 10.73
N LEU A 86 -21.25 -3.70 11.43
CA LEU A 86 -19.98 -2.96 11.48
C LEU A 86 -18.92 -3.76 12.24
N ASP A 87 -19.27 -4.40 13.36
CA ASP A 87 -18.38 -5.29 14.09
C ASP A 87 -17.93 -6.48 13.22
N LYS A 88 -18.84 -6.99 12.40
CA LYS A 88 -18.51 -8.07 11.44
C LYS A 88 -17.48 -7.61 10.42
N ILE A 89 -17.67 -6.43 9.82
CA ILE A 89 -16.70 -5.83 8.90
C ILE A 89 -15.36 -5.60 9.61
N ALA A 90 -15.38 -5.07 10.83
CA ALA A 90 -14.19 -4.86 11.65
C ALA A 90 -13.42 -6.17 11.89
N PHE A 91 -14.14 -7.24 12.22
CA PHE A 91 -13.57 -8.57 12.41
C PHE A 91 -12.94 -9.12 11.12
N GLU A 92 -13.61 -8.97 9.98
CA GLU A 92 -13.11 -9.38 8.66
C GLU A 92 -11.84 -8.58 8.29
N CYS A 93 -11.84 -7.25 8.50
CA CYS A 93 -10.68 -6.38 8.31
C CYS A 93 -9.47 -6.82 9.16
N MET A 94 -9.69 -7.04 10.47
CA MET A 94 -8.63 -7.47 11.40
C MET A 94 -8.11 -8.86 11.04
N THR A 95 -9.00 -9.76 10.60
CA THR A 95 -8.62 -11.12 10.18
C THR A 95 -7.72 -11.05 8.96
N LYS A 96 -8.07 -10.25 7.95
CA LYS A 96 -7.24 -10.04 6.77
C LYS A 96 -5.91 -9.36 7.11
N TRP A 97 -5.91 -8.35 7.96
CA TRP A 97 -4.68 -7.73 8.44
C TRP A 97 -3.74 -8.74 9.10
N LYS A 98 -4.28 -9.60 9.97
CA LYS A 98 -3.52 -10.69 10.61
C LYS A 98 -2.98 -11.68 9.57
N GLU A 99 -3.78 -12.09 8.59
CA GLU A 99 -3.33 -13.00 7.52
C GLU A 99 -2.14 -12.44 6.75
N TYR A 100 -2.18 -11.15 6.40
CA TYR A 100 -1.09 -10.47 5.68
C TYR A 100 0.21 -10.39 6.51
N PHE A 101 0.11 -10.01 7.78
CA PHE A 101 1.28 -9.53 8.52
C PHE A 101 1.74 -10.43 9.69
N LYS A 102 1.03 -11.49 10.06
CA LYS A 102 1.40 -12.37 11.20
C LYS A 102 2.81 -12.98 11.08
N ASN A 103 3.27 -13.25 9.87
CA ASN A 103 4.56 -13.90 9.63
C ASN A 103 5.70 -12.88 9.45
N CYS A 104 5.39 -11.66 9.07
CA CYS A 104 6.35 -10.58 8.83
C CYS A 104 5.70 -9.25 9.25
N TYR A 105 5.95 -8.82 10.48
CA TYR A 105 5.43 -7.58 11.04
C TYR A 105 6.58 -6.66 11.46
N SER A 106 6.49 -5.39 11.14
CA SER A 106 7.53 -4.41 11.49
C SER A 106 6.93 -3.07 11.87
N LYS A 107 7.78 -2.18 12.40
CA LYS A 107 7.42 -0.78 12.65
C LYS A 107 7.05 -0.03 11.36
N ILE A 108 7.57 -0.45 10.23
CA ILE A 108 7.25 0.11 8.91
C ILE A 108 5.76 -0.08 8.60
N ILE A 109 5.19 -1.27 8.89
CA ILE A 109 3.76 -1.54 8.72
C ILE A 109 2.91 -0.61 9.59
N GLU A 110 3.32 -0.37 10.84
CA GLU A 110 2.58 0.54 11.73
C GLU A 110 2.57 1.98 11.25
N LEU A 111 3.68 2.42 10.63
CA LEU A 111 3.85 3.80 10.19
C LEU A 111 3.19 4.06 8.84
N PHE A 112 3.42 3.22 7.84
CA PHE A 112 3.13 3.53 6.44
C PHE A 112 1.94 2.76 5.86
N TYR A 113 1.45 1.69 6.52
CA TYR A 113 0.35 0.90 5.98
C TYR A 113 -0.99 1.24 6.64
N GLY A 114 -1.94 1.57 5.81
CA GLY A 114 -3.36 1.60 6.11
C GLY A 114 -4.08 0.37 5.58
N GLN A 115 -5.40 0.38 5.67
CA GLN A 115 -6.25 -0.68 5.12
C GLN A 115 -7.44 -0.08 4.40
N MET A 116 -7.74 -0.59 3.22
CA MET A 116 -8.92 -0.26 2.44
C MET A 116 -9.89 -1.43 2.43
N ALA A 117 -11.18 -1.12 2.45
CA ALA A 117 -12.26 -2.07 2.25
C ALA A 117 -12.96 -1.76 0.91
N SER A 118 -13.11 -2.76 0.05
CA SER A 118 -13.86 -2.65 -1.20
C SER A 118 -15.05 -3.60 -1.19
N PHE A 119 -16.18 -3.11 -1.64
CA PHE A 119 -17.46 -3.82 -1.69
C PHE A 119 -17.95 -3.86 -3.13
N ILE A 120 -18.43 -5.02 -3.54
CA ILE A 120 -19.12 -5.21 -4.81
C ILE A 120 -20.60 -5.45 -4.51
N ASP A 121 -21.42 -4.53 -4.99
CA ASP A 121 -22.88 -4.58 -4.87
C ASP A 121 -23.48 -4.95 -6.23
N VAL A 122 -24.37 -5.95 -6.23
CA VAL A 122 -25.17 -6.35 -7.39
C VAL A 122 -26.63 -6.28 -6.96
N GLU A 123 -27.40 -5.41 -7.60
CA GLU A 123 -28.85 -5.21 -7.35
C GLU A 123 -29.18 -4.93 -5.86
N GLY A 124 -28.32 -4.19 -5.16
CA GLY A 124 -28.52 -3.83 -3.74
C GLY A 124 -28.00 -4.90 -2.75
N GLU A 125 -27.39 -5.98 -3.22
CA GLU A 125 -26.83 -7.03 -2.38
C GLU A 125 -25.29 -7.06 -2.50
N ILE A 126 -24.58 -6.99 -1.35
CA ILE A 126 -23.11 -7.08 -1.30
C ILE A 126 -22.69 -8.53 -1.59
N LYS A 127 -22.17 -8.77 -2.77
CA LYS A 127 -21.70 -10.10 -3.23
C LYS A 127 -20.25 -10.38 -2.89
N SER A 128 -19.41 -9.33 -2.79
CA SER A 128 -17.98 -9.48 -2.47
C SER A 128 -17.50 -8.38 -1.55
N ARG A 129 -16.56 -8.75 -0.66
CA ARG A 129 -15.83 -7.85 0.23
C ARG A 129 -14.36 -8.18 0.18
N THR A 130 -13.52 -7.18 -0.01
CA THR A 130 -12.06 -7.33 0.02
C THR A 130 -11.45 -6.30 0.94
N TYR A 131 -10.37 -6.69 1.63
CA TYR A 131 -9.71 -5.86 2.63
C TYR A 131 -8.20 -5.92 2.39
N ASN A 132 -7.66 -4.87 1.77
CA ASN A 132 -6.28 -4.85 1.33
C ASN A 132 -5.46 -3.81 2.10
N PRO A 133 -4.23 -4.16 2.54
CA PRO A 133 -3.30 -3.17 3.03
C PRO A 133 -2.88 -2.23 1.89
N ILE A 134 -2.60 -0.98 2.22
CA ILE A 134 -2.18 0.04 1.27
C ILE A 134 -1.20 0.99 1.94
N CYS A 135 -0.07 1.29 1.29
CA CYS A 135 0.93 2.23 1.79
C CYS A 135 1.08 3.47 0.92
N PHE A 136 0.55 3.44 -0.32
CA PHE A 136 0.74 4.50 -1.29
C PHE A 136 -0.59 4.84 -1.98
N PHE A 137 -0.94 6.13 -2.03
CA PHE A 137 -2.21 6.60 -2.58
C PHE A 137 -1.98 7.43 -3.84
N ALA A 138 -2.28 6.86 -5.01
CA ALA A 138 -2.27 7.59 -6.27
C ALA A 138 -3.66 8.23 -6.48
N LEU A 139 -3.82 9.47 -6.03
CA LEU A 139 -5.09 10.19 -6.09
C LEU A 139 -5.34 10.81 -7.47
N PRO A 140 -6.55 10.66 -8.02
CA PRO A 140 -6.96 11.41 -9.20
C PRO A 140 -7.11 12.89 -8.85
N ILE A 141 -6.89 13.77 -9.83
CA ILE A 141 -7.10 15.21 -9.68
C ILE A 141 -8.51 15.53 -10.18
N ALA A 142 -9.32 16.15 -9.33
CA ALA A 142 -10.67 16.57 -9.71
C ALA A 142 -10.60 17.66 -10.78
N ASN A 143 -11.47 17.59 -11.80
CA ASN A 143 -11.56 18.60 -12.86
C ASN A 143 -12.47 19.75 -12.43
N LYS A 144 -11.98 20.60 -11.52
CA LYS A 144 -12.67 21.81 -11.06
C LYS A 144 -11.68 22.91 -10.71
N LYS A 145 -12.16 24.15 -10.59
CA LYS A 145 -11.39 25.28 -10.06
C LYS A 145 -11.23 25.13 -8.54
N ASP A 146 -10.10 25.55 -8.00
CA ASP A 146 -9.81 25.56 -6.56
C ASP A 146 -9.94 24.18 -5.89
N ILE A 147 -9.17 23.20 -6.44
CA ILE A 147 -9.16 21.80 -5.99
C ILE A 147 -8.52 21.70 -4.61
N THR A 148 -9.16 20.96 -3.71
CA THR A 148 -8.63 20.56 -2.41
C THR A 148 -8.20 19.10 -2.41
N LEU A 149 -7.40 18.72 -1.43
CA LEU A 149 -7.03 17.31 -1.20
C LEU A 149 -8.27 16.44 -0.91
N TYR A 150 -9.26 16.98 -0.22
CA TYR A 150 -10.52 16.29 0.05
C TYR A 150 -11.29 15.93 -1.22
N ASP A 151 -11.30 16.82 -2.20
CA ASP A 151 -11.93 16.56 -3.50
C ASP A 151 -11.27 15.39 -4.23
N CYS A 152 -9.94 15.27 -4.12
CA CYS A 152 -9.20 14.15 -4.68
C CYS A 152 -9.51 12.83 -3.97
N PHE A 153 -9.69 12.86 -2.65
CA PHE A 153 -10.12 11.69 -1.88
C PHE A 153 -11.58 11.30 -2.18
N GLU A 154 -12.49 12.27 -2.30
CA GLU A 154 -13.87 12.00 -2.71
C GLU A 154 -13.93 11.32 -4.07
N LEU A 155 -13.14 11.84 -5.04
CA LEU A 155 -13.05 11.24 -6.37
C LEU A 155 -12.44 9.84 -6.33
N PHE A 156 -11.43 9.62 -5.48
CA PHE A 156 -10.78 8.32 -5.32
C PHE A 156 -11.71 7.25 -4.72
N THR A 157 -12.63 7.66 -3.84
CA THR A 157 -13.59 6.76 -3.16
C THR A 157 -14.98 6.78 -3.81
N ALA A 158 -15.16 7.53 -4.91
CA ALA A 158 -16.43 7.58 -5.62
C ALA A 158 -16.87 6.17 -6.07
N PRO A 159 -18.16 5.84 -5.98
CA PRO A 159 -18.67 4.58 -6.49
C PRO A 159 -18.40 4.43 -7.99
N GLU A 160 -17.92 3.26 -8.39
CA GLU A 160 -17.61 2.90 -9.77
C GLU A 160 -18.65 1.90 -10.27
N LEU A 161 -19.31 2.23 -11.40
CA LEU A 161 -20.21 1.29 -12.07
C LEU A 161 -19.41 0.37 -12.99
N LEU A 162 -19.42 -0.92 -12.69
CA LEU A 162 -18.80 -1.97 -13.48
C LEU A 162 -19.83 -2.51 -14.49
N ASN A 163 -19.78 -2.04 -15.75
CA ASN A 163 -20.70 -2.42 -16.81
C ASN A 163 -19.98 -2.66 -18.15
N GLY A 164 -20.71 -3.05 -19.19
CA GLY A 164 -20.15 -3.33 -20.51
C GLY A 164 -19.05 -4.37 -20.45
N ASP A 165 -17.85 -4.01 -20.93
CA ASP A 165 -16.67 -4.89 -20.94
C ASP A 165 -16.00 -5.00 -19.56
N ASN A 166 -16.35 -4.11 -18.61
CA ASN A 166 -15.81 -4.08 -17.24
C ASN A 166 -16.73 -4.74 -16.21
N LYS A 167 -17.68 -5.61 -16.63
CA LYS A 167 -18.55 -6.33 -15.71
C LYS A 167 -17.76 -7.15 -14.69
N TRP A 168 -18.24 -7.16 -13.46
CA TRP A 168 -17.64 -7.97 -12.40
C TRP A 168 -17.89 -9.46 -12.62
N PHE A 169 -16.81 -10.25 -12.60
CA PHE A 169 -16.90 -11.71 -12.66
C PHE A 169 -17.03 -12.30 -11.26
N ASN A 170 -18.03 -13.14 -11.05
CA ASN A 170 -18.26 -13.85 -9.81
C ASN A 170 -17.73 -15.29 -9.91
N ASP A 171 -16.63 -15.58 -9.20
CA ASP A 171 -16.00 -16.91 -9.18
C ASP A 171 -16.90 -18.01 -8.61
N LYS A 172 -17.95 -17.66 -7.84
CA LYS A 172 -18.82 -18.66 -7.21
C LYS A 172 -19.80 -19.31 -8.17
N ASP A 173 -20.26 -18.56 -9.16
CA ASP A 173 -21.24 -19.02 -10.16
C ASP A 173 -20.75 -18.91 -11.60
N ASN A 174 -19.49 -18.45 -11.78
CA ASN A 174 -18.83 -18.27 -13.07
C ASN A 174 -19.62 -17.35 -14.04
N LYS A 175 -20.18 -16.25 -13.52
CA LYS A 175 -20.97 -15.29 -14.32
C LYS A 175 -20.47 -13.87 -14.18
N TYR A 176 -20.73 -13.07 -15.22
CA TYR A 176 -20.48 -11.63 -15.24
C TYR A 176 -21.75 -10.87 -14.83
N TYR A 177 -21.57 -9.88 -13.94
CA TYR A 177 -22.65 -9.02 -13.45
C TYR A 177 -22.31 -7.55 -13.63
N GLU A 178 -23.30 -6.74 -13.94
CA GLU A 178 -23.22 -5.31 -13.71
C GLU A 178 -23.25 -5.07 -12.20
N ALA A 179 -22.31 -4.30 -11.70
CA ALA A 179 -22.12 -4.14 -10.28
C ALA A 179 -21.65 -2.71 -9.92
N ASN A 180 -21.98 -2.28 -8.72
CA ASN A 180 -21.40 -1.08 -8.13
C ASN A 180 -20.24 -1.48 -7.24
N LYS A 181 -19.05 -0.95 -7.53
CA LYS A 181 -17.87 -1.09 -6.68
C LYS A 181 -17.73 0.16 -5.83
N ARG A 182 -17.62 -0.03 -4.54
CA ARG A 182 -17.33 1.05 -3.59
C ARG A 182 -16.11 0.71 -2.78
N THR A 183 -15.17 1.66 -2.71
CA THR A 183 -13.95 1.53 -1.92
C THR A 183 -13.93 2.59 -0.83
N VAL A 184 -13.61 2.19 0.39
CA VAL A 184 -13.53 3.09 1.55
C VAL A 184 -12.24 2.86 2.32
N PHE A 185 -11.77 3.89 2.99
CA PHE A 185 -10.66 3.79 3.93
C PHE A 185 -11.19 3.17 5.22
N TRP A 186 -10.68 1.99 5.59
CA TRP A 186 -10.96 1.38 6.88
C TRP A 186 -10.02 1.93 7.96
N LYS A 187 -8.75 2.07 7.63
CA LYS A 187 -7.72 2.62 8.50
C LYS A 187 -6.70 3.39 7.69
N PHE A 188 -6.42 4.63 8.07
CA PHE A 188 -5.31 5.39 7.52
C PHE A 188 -3.97 4.97 8.16
N PRO A 189 -2.85 5.05 7.44
CA PRO A 189 -1.52 4.93 8.02
C PRO A 189 -1.20 6.14 8.90
N ASN A 190 -0.21 6.03 9.79
CA ASN A 190 0.28 7.15 10.58
C ASN A 190 1.04 8.17 9.72
N VAL A 191 1.71 7.71 8.68
CA VAL A 191 2.38 8.52 7.65
C VAL A 191 1.72 8.23 6.31
N LEU A 192 1.07 9.24 5.75
CA LEU A 192 0.32 9.14 4.50
C LEU A 192 1.21 9.55 3.33
N ILE A 193 1.44 8.64 2.39
CA ILE A 193 2.19 8.90 1.17
C ILE A 193 1.21 9.04 0.01
N ILE A 194 1.20 10.22 -0.62
CA ILE A 194 0.26 10.57 -1.68
C ILE A 194 1.05 10.95 -2.94
N SER A 195 0.62 10.45 -4.09
CA SER A 195 0.92 11.01 -5.40
C SER A 195 -0.35 11.46 -6.09
N PHE A 196 -0.21 12.34 -7.07
CA PHE A 196 -1.32 12.78 -7.90
C PHE A 196 -1.18 12.24 -9.31
N LYS A 197 -2.25 11.68 -9.86
CA LYS A 197 -2.34 11.28 -11.26
C LYS A 197 -2.44 12.53 -12.13
N ARG A 198 -1.29 13.13 -12.45
CA ARG A 198 -1.20 14.40 -13.19
C ARG A 198 -1.26 14.24 -14.71
N PHE A 199 -1.07 13.02 -15.19
CA PHE A 199 -1.07 12.72 -16.61
C PHE A 199 -2.34 11.92 -16.94
N ASN A 200 -3.15 12.43 -17.87
CA ASN A 200 -4.21 11.66 -18.49
C ASN A 200 -3.59 10.87 -19.65
N ASN A 201 -3.80 9.57 -19.67
CA ASN A 201 -3.50 8.74 -20.83
C ASN A 201 -4.56 8.95 -21.89
#